data_138d0150027d9e3e576ee2134e79229f
#
_entry.id   138d0150027d9e3e576ee2134e79229f
#
_cell.length_a   1.000
_cell.length_b   1.000
_cell.length_c   1.000
_cell.angle_alpha   90.00
_cell.angle_beta   90.00
_cell.angle_gamma   90.00
#
_symmetry.space_group_name_H-M   'P 1'
#
loop_
_entity.id
_entity.type
_entity.pdbx_description
1 polymer ?
#
loop_
_entity_poly.entity_id
_entity_poly.type
_entity_poly.pdbx_seq_one_letter_code
_entity_poly.pdbx_strand_id
1 'polypeptide(L)'
;MRKQCELLGVARSSVDYQPVAESEEDRQIKRRLDEIYLIDPCLGSRRLVTVLKRDYSLKANRKRIQRIRRETGHEAIWCKPRTSIPDDGHRKYPYLLRNLSIERSDQVWCADITYVPMPGGHAYLCAVMDWHSRKVLGWALSNTMETGLCLRALNHAIDNTGVAPEIFNTDQGCQFTSAEWIER
;
A
#
# COMPACT_ATOMS: atom_id res chain seq x y z
N MET A 1 9.25 36.16 -33.87
CA MET A 1 8.36 35.37 -33.05
C MET A 1 8.38 33.86 -33.41
N ARG A 2 8.07 33.38 -34.66
CA ARG A 2 8.07 31.93 -35.00
C ARG A 2 9.39 31.23 -34.68
N LYS A 3 10.53 31.80 -35.14
CA LYS A 3 11.87 31.25 -34.89
C LYS A 3 12.28 31.30 -33.41
N GLN A 4 11.82 32.28 -32.65
CA GLN A 4 12.05 32.37 -31.20
C GLN A 4 11.27 31.31 -30.44
N CYS A 5 9.99 31.03 -30.81
CA CYS A 5 9.19 29.95 -30.22
C CYS A 5 9.80 28.58 -30.51
N GLU A 6 10.35 28.41 -31.72
CA GLU A 6 11.01 27.18 -32.13
C GLU A 6 12.29 26.89 -31.31
N LEU A 7 13.11 27.94 -31.10
CA LEU A 7 14.33 27.89 -30.28
C LEU A 7 14.04 27.62 -28.80
N LEU A 8 12.91 28.12 -28.29
CA LEU A 8 12.48 27.93 -26.89
C LEU A 8 11.63 26.67 -26.67
N GLY A 9 11.30 25.91 -27.72
CA GLY A 9 10.43 24.75 -27.62
C GLY A 9 9.01 25.06 -27.16
N VAL A 10 8.53 26.31 -27.36
CA VAL A 10 7.21 26.77 -26.90
C VAL A 10 6.27 26.94 -28.10
N ALA A 11 5.03 26.45 -27.96
CA ALA A 11 4.03 26.67 -28.99
C ALA A 11 3.69 28.15 -29.11
N ARG A 12 3.57 28.67 -30.34
CA ARG A 12 3.26 30.09 -30.60
C ARG A 12 1.97 30.54 -29.92
N SER A 13 0.94 29.68 -29.92
CA SER A 13 -0.33 29.91 -29.23
C SER A 13 -0.19 30.13 -27.71
N SER A 14 0.86 29.57 -27.09
CA SER A 14 1.13 29.75 -25.66
C SER A 14 1.71 31.13 -25.34
N VAL A 15 2.36 31.78 -26.31
CA VAL A 15 2.93 33.14 -26.13
C VAL A 15 1.83 34.19 -26.12
N ASP A 16 0.81 33.99 -26.96
CA ASP A 16 -0.32 34.93 -27.11
C ASP A 16 -1.47 34.56 -26.14
N TYR A 17 -1.34 33.50 -25.36
CA TYR A 17 -2.37 33.06 -24.42
C TYR A 17 -2.49 34.01 -23.22
N GLN A 18 -3.66 34.59 -23.08
CA GLN A 18 -4.02 35.34 -21.87
C GLN A 18 -4.87 34.43 -20.96
N PRO A 19 -4.43 34.20 -19.70
CA PRO A 19 -5.20 33.40 -18.75
C PRO A 19 -6.58 34.01 -18.55
N VAL A 20 -7.61 33.17 -18.65
CA VAL A 20 -8.98 33.56 -18.31
C VAL A 20 -9.06 33.76 -16.80
N ALA A 21 -9.61 34.91 -16.38
CA ALA A 21 -9.82 35.21 -14.97
C ALA A 21 -10.70 34.13 -14.30
N GLU A 22 -10.36 33.79 -13.07
CA GLU A 22 -11.13 32.81 -12.29
C GLU A 22 -12.56 33.29 -12.05
N SER A 23 -13.56 32.42 -12.30
CA SER A 23 -14.96 32.75 -12.07
C SER A 23 -15.27 32.83 -10.57
N GLU A 24 -16.27 33.66 -10.21
CA GLU A 24 -16.72 33.77 -8.82
C GLU A 24 -17.25 32.42 -8.28
N GLU A 25 -17.87 31.59 -9.13
CA GLU A 25 -18.27 30.24 -8.75
C GLU A 25 -17.08 29.35 -8.41
N ASP A 26 -15.94 29.44 -9.17
CA ASP A 26 -14.75 28.65 -8.86
C ASP A 26 -14.13 29.09 -7.53
N ARG A 27 -14.12 30.38 -7.22
CA ARG A 27 -13.68 30.90 -5.92
C ARG A 27 -14.53 30.38 -4.77
N GLN A 28 -15.84 30.37 -4.94
CA GLN A 28 -16.77 29.81 -3.94
C GLN A 28 -16.53 28.31 -3.75
N ILE A 29 -16.38 27.55 -4.84
CA ILE A 29 -16.08 26.13 -4.76
C ILE A 29 -14.74 25.91 -4.06
N LYS A 30 -13.68 26.66 -4.36
CA LYS A 30 -12.38 26.58 -3.69
C LYS A 30 -12.51 26.74 -2.19
N ARG A 31 -13.16 27.82 -1.72
CA ARG A 31 -13.38 28.07 -0.28
C ARG A 31 -14.10 26.89 0.40
N ARG A 32 -15.14 26.36 -0.23
CA ARG A 32 -15.88 25.22 0.34
C ARG A 32 -15.08 23.93 0.32
N LEU A 33 -14.26 23.71 -0.71
CA LEU A 33 -13.36 22.55 -0.74
C LEU A 33 -12.29 22.63 0.35
N ASP A 34 -11.77 23.82 0.65
CA ASP A 34 -10.82 24.04 1.76
C ASP A 34 -11.47 23.72 3.12
N GLU A 35 -12.66 24.25 3.38
CA GLU A 35 -13.43 23.98 4.60
C GLU A 35 -13.72 22.47 4.77
N ILE A 36 -14.16 21.81 3.71
CA ILE A 36 -14.44 20.37 3.73
C ILE A 36 -13.16 19.57 3.94
N TYR A 37 -12.05 19.97 3.32
CA TYR A 37 -10.77 19.29 3.46
C TYR A 37 -10.21 19.34 4.88
N LEU A 38 -10.42 20.45 5.59
CA LEU A 38 -10.04 20.58 7.00
C LEU A 38 -10.85 19.67 7.93
N ILE A 39 -12.09 19.33 7.56
CA ILE A 39 -12.97 18.45 8.35
C ILE A 39 -12.77 16.99 7.99
N ASP A 40 -12.73 16.68 6.68
CA ASP A 40 -12.58 15.31 6.17
C ASP A 40 -11.67 15.29 4.93
N PRO A 41 -10.35 15.15 5.14
CA PRO A 41 -9.38 15.13 4.05
C PRO A 41 -9.44 13.86 3.18
N CYS A 42 -10.20 12.84 3.61
CA CYS A 42 -10.31 11.56 2.88
C CYS A 42 -11.32 11.60 1.72
N LEU A 43 -12.09 12.69 1.59
CA LEU A 43 -13.14 12.77 0.57
C LEU A 43 -12.56 12.85 -0.85
N GLY A 44 -12.90 11.84 -1.65
CA GLY A 44 -12.59 11.82 -3.08
C GLY A 44 -13.50 12.72 -3.91
N SER A 45 -13.09 13.06 -5.14
CA SER A 45 -13.82 13.99 -6.03
C SER A 45 -15.28 13.61 -6.32
N ARG A 46 -15.65 12.32 -6.27
CA ARG A 46 -17.04 11.88 -6.45
C ARG A 46 -17.92 12.26 -5.25
N ARG A 47 -17.42 12.03 -4.03
CA ARG A 47 -18.13 12.40 -2.79
C ARG A 47 -18.23 13.92 -2.66
N LEU A 48 -17.18 14.66 -3.01
CA LEU A 48 -17.20 16.13 -2.99
C LEU A 48 -18.27 16.74 -3.90
N VAL A 49 -18.55 16.15 -5.08
CA VAL A 49 -19.70 16.57 -5.92
C VAL A 49 -21.01 16.48 -5.15
N THR A 50 -21.21 15.38 -4.43
CA THR A 50 -22.44 15.14 -3.65
C THR A 50 -22.55 16.09 -2.47
N VAL A 51 -21.47 16.29 -1.72
CA VAL A 51 -21.42 17.19 -0.55
C VAL A 51 -21.67 18.64 -0.97
N LEU A 52 -20.98 19.14 -2.01
CA LEU A 52 -21.17 20.49 -2.52
C LEU A 52 -22.61 20.74 -2.97
N LYS A 53 -23.24 19.77 -3.64
CA LYS A 53 -24.63 19.85 -4.07
C LYS A 53 -25.61 19.82 -2.89
N ARG A 54 -25.39 18.90 -1.93
CA ARG A 54 -26.30 18.67 -0.80
C ARG A 54 -26.25 19.80 0.22
N ASP A 55 -25.04 20.18 0.64
CA ASP A 55 -24.84 21.02 1.82
C ASP A 55 -24.64 22.50 1.48
N TYR A 56 -24.20 22.81 0.25
CA TYR A 56 -23.88 24.17 -0.18
C TYR A 56 -24.67 24.61 -1.42
N SER A 57 -25.54 23.76 -1.98
CA SER A 57 -26.31 24.04 -3.20
C SER A 57 -25.45 24.40 -4.43
N LEU A 58 -24.15 24.08 -4.38
CA LEU A 58 -23.20 24.33 -5.47
C LEU A 58 -23.20 23.16 -6.46
N LYS A 59 -23.47 23.45 -7.73
CA LYS A 59 -23.44 22.46 -8.81
C LYS A 59 -22.08 22.46 -9.50
N ALA A 60 -21.31 21.41 -9.32
CA ALA A 60 -20.04 21.22 -10.01
C ALA A 60 -19.92 19.80 -10.54
N ASN A 61 -19.39 19.62 -11.73
CA ASN A 61 -19.08 18.29 -12.22
C ASN A 61 -17.74 17.78 -11.65
N ARG A 62 -17.51 16.46 -11.71
CA ARG A 62 -16.32 15.81 -11.19
C ARG A 62 -15.02 16.39 -11.80
N LYS A 63 -15.02 16.67 -13.13
CA LYS A 63 -13.83 17.20 -13.82
C LYS A 63 -13.45 18.60 -13.31
N ARG A 64 -14.45 19.47 -13.04
CA ARG A 64 -14.21 20.82 -12.46
C ARG A 64 -13.60 20.70 -11.06
N ILE A 65 -14.14 19.83 -10.20
CA ILE A 65 -13.58 19.60 -8.86
C ILE A 65 -12.15 19.03 -8.93
N GLN A 66 -11.88 18.09 -9.84
CA GLN A 66 -10.54 17.55 -10.01
C GLN A 66 -9.53 18.60 -10.48
N ARG A 67 -9.92 19.52 -11.38
CA ARG A 67 -9.08 20.64 -11.80
C ARG A 67 -8.79 21.55 -10.63
N ILE A 68 -9.82 22.00 -9.90
CA ILE A 68 -9.67 22.91 -8.77
C ILE A 68 -8.76 22.29 -7.69
N ARG A 69 -8.97 21.02 -7.33
CA ARG A 69 -8.13 20.32 -6.34
C ARG A 69 -6.67 20.24 -6.77
N ARG A 70 -6.41 20.04 -8.05
CA ARG A 70 -5.03 20.03 -8.57
C ARG A 70 -4.39 21.42 -8.47
N GLU A 71 -5.16 22.48 -8.75
CA GLU A 71 -4.71 23.87 -8.60
C GLU A 71 -4.42 24.24 -7.15
N THR A 72 -5.20 23.75 -6.20
CA THR A 72 -5.05 24.01 -4.76
C THR A 72 -4.12 23.02 -4.04
N GLY A 73 -3.64 21.98 -4.72
CA GLY A 73 -2.79 20.95 -4.11
C GLY A 73 -3.53 19.98 -3.16
N HIS A 74 -4.86 20.00 -3.13
CA HIS A 74 -5.63 19.11 -2.27
C HIS A 74 -5.72 17.70 -2.85
N GLU A 75 -5.03 16.76 -2.25
CA GLU A 75 -5.19 15.33 -2.53
C GLU A 75 -5.96 14.66 -1.40
N ALA A 76 -6.82 13.66 -1.73
CA ALA A 76 -7.47 12.87 -0.70
C ALA A 76 -6.41 12.06 0.05
N ILE A 77 -6.41 12.18 1.38
CA ILE A 77 -5.54 11.36 2.24
C ILE A 77 -6.14 9.95 2.26
N TRP A 78 -5.62 9.09 1.41
CA TRP A 78 -6.05 7.71 1.28
C TRP A 78 -4.86 6.82 0.97
N CYS A 79 -4.87 5.61 1.51
CA CYS A 79 -3.86 4.61 1.14
C CYS A 79 -3.87 4.41 -0.37
N LYS A 80 -2.75 4.69 -1.03
CA LYS A 80 -2.62 4.45 -2.47
C LYS A 80 -2.66 2.93 -2.72
N PRO A 81 -3.40 2.44 -3.72
CA PRO A 81 -3.27 1.06 -4.14
C PRO A 81 -1.83 0.82 -4.63
N ARG A 82 -1.27 -0.31 -4.33
CA ARG A 82 0.14 -0.69 -4.57
C ARG A 82 1.13 0.06 -3.67
N THR A 83 1.13 -0.31 -2.41
CA THR A 83 2.15 0.11 -1.45
C THR A 83 3.47 -0.67 -1.61
N SER A 84 3.45 -1.78 -2.36
CA SER A 84 4.63 -2.59 -2.68
C SER A 84 4.95 -2.50 -4.17
N ILE A 85 6.21 -2.23 -4.50
CA ILE A 85 6.74 -2.27 -5.85
C ILE A 85 7.44 -3.63 -6.00
N PRO A 86 6.98 -4.51 -6.93
CA PRO A 86 7.68 -5.76 -7.18
C PRO A 86 9.11 -5.49 -7.66
N ASP A 87 10.07 -6.22 -7.14
CA ASP A 87 11.42 -6.25 -7.68
C ASP A 87 11.47 -7.31 -8.79
N ASP A 88 11.79 -6.89 -10.02
CA ASP A 88 11.88 -7.78 -11.19
C ASP A 88 13.05 -8.77 -11.09
N GLY A 89 14.09 -8.44 -10.28
CA GLY A 89 15.20 -9.33 -9.98
C GLY A 89 14.89 -10.45 -8.98
N HIS A 90 13.69 -10.43 -8.41
CA HIS A 90 13.28 -11.34 -7.34
C HIS A 90 13.04 -12.76 -7.85
N ARG A 91 13.72 -13.75 -7.23
CA ARG A 91 13.51 -15.15 -7.57
C ARG A 91 12.13 -15.62 -7.14
N LYS A 92 11.32 -16.08 -8.10
CA LYS A 92 10.00 -16.64 -7.85
C LYS A 92 10.08 -18.16 -7.73
N TYR A 93 9.60 -18.68 -6.63
CA TYR A 93 9.53 -20.12 -6.40
C TYR A 93 8.15 -20.65 -6.81
N PRO A 94 8.08 -21.86 -7.41
CA PRO A 94 6.80 -22.47 -7.76
C PRO A 94 6.00 -22.82 -6.50
N TYR A 95 4.67 -22.75 -6.58
CA TYR A 95 3.80 -23.20 -5.52
C TYR A 95 3.78 -24.73 -5.47
N LEU A 96 4.48 -25.30 -4.49
CA LEU A 96 4.68 -26.77 -4.35
C LEU A 96 3.48 -27.51 -3.79
N LEU A 97 2.51 -26.83 -3.16
CA LEU A 97 1.39 -27.46 -2.48
C LEU A 97 0.19 -27.77 -3.40
N ARG A 98 0.29 -27.45 -4.70
CA ARG A 98 -0.81 -27.73 -5.64
C ARG A 98 -1.00 -29.24 -5.77
N ASN A 99 -2.19 -29.74 -5.36
CA ASN A 99 -2.56 -31.15 -5.38
C ASN A 99 -1.70 -32.07 -4.49
N LEU A 100 -0.96 -31.51 -3.51
CA LEU A 100 -0.21 -32.27 -2.53
C LEU A 100 -1.14 -32.69 -1.40
N SER A 101 -1.22 -33.99 -1.11
CA SER A 101 -1.84 -34.49 0.13
C SER A 101 -0.84 -34.37 1.27
N ILE A 102 -1.25 -33.70 2.35
CA ILE A 102 -0.43 -33.52 3.55
C ILE A 102 -0.85 -34.58 4.55
N GLU A 103 -0.02 -35.60 4.72
CA GLU A 103 -0.39 -36.84 5.43
C GLU A 103 0.31 -37.02 6.78
N ARG A 104 1.35 -36.22 7.05
CA ARG A 104 2.16 -36.35 8.28
C ARG A 104 2.67 -35.00 8.77
N SER A 105 3.00 -34.97 10.06
CA SER A 105 3.67 -33.81 10.66
C SER A 105 5.06 -33.60 10.03
N ASP A 106 5.51 -32.39 10.06
CA ASP A 106 6.80 -31.92 9.53
C ASP A 106 6.97 -32.07 8.00
N GLN A 107 5.89 -32.42 7.29
CA GLN A 107 5.88 -32.42 5.83
C GLN A 107 5.82 -31.00 5.28
N VAL A 108 4.92 -30.17 5.82
CA VAL A 108 4.77 -28.78 5.41
C VAL A 108 4.65 -27.89 6.63
N TRP A 109 5.56 -26.93 6.74
CA TRP A 109 5.41 -25.83 7.67
C TRP A 109 4.95 -24.57 6.96
N CYS A 110 4.23 -23.71 7.66
CA CYS A 110 3.88 -22.39 7.17
C CYS A 110 4.20 -21.33 8.21
N ALA A 111 4.50 -20.12 7.72
CA ALA A 111 4.68 -18.97 8.59
C ALA A 111 3.89 -17.77 8.07
N ASP A 112 3.45 -16.94 9.02
CA ASP A 112 2.77 -15.69 8.74
C ASP A 112 3.09 -14.67 9.84
N ILE A 113 2.92 -13.37 9.51
CA ILE A 113 3.13 -12.27 10.43
C ILE A 113 1.79 -11.62 10.75
N THR A 114 1.47 -11.51 12.02
CA THR A 114 0.27 -10.79 12.47
C THR A 114 0.61 -9.59 13.33
N TYR A 115 -0.27 -8.59 13.30
CA TYR A 115 -0.18 -7.38 14.11
C TYR A 115 -0.86 -7.60 15.46
N VAL A 116 -0.14 -7.35 16.52
CA VAL A 116 -0.67 -7.39 17.89
C VAL A 116 -0.88 -5.95 18.35
N PRO A 117 -2.13 -5.48 18.50
CA PRO A 117 -2.38 -4.12 18.95
C PRO A 117 -1.92 -3.91 20.39
N MET A 118 -1.24 -2.79 20.62
CA MET A 118 -0.73 -2.37 21.93
C MET A 118 -1.06 -0.90 22.19
N PRO A 119 -1.10 -0.45 23.45
CA PRO A 119 -1.20 0.97 23.75
C PRO A 119 -0.04 1.75 23.08
N GLY A 120 -0.39 2.67 22.17
CA GLY A 120 0.58 3.49 21.46
C GLY A 120 1.17 2.90 20.17
N GLY A 121 0.70 1.71 19.70
CA GLY A 121 1.18 1.15 18.44
C GLY A 121 0.84 -0.32 18.23
N HIS A 122 1.75 -1.03 17.60
CA HIS A 122 1.61 -2.46 17.31
C HIS A 122 2.93 -3.18 17.61
N ALA A 123 2.83 -4.41 18.09
CA ALA A 123 3.91 -5.40 17.99
C ALA A 123 3.61 -6.34 16.81
N TYR A 124 4.64 -7.02 16.33
CA TYR A 124 4.56 -7.98 15.23
C TYR A 124 4.88 -9.36 15.76
N LEU A 125 3.99 -10.30 15.54
CA LEU A 125 4.16 -11.70 15.90
C LEU A 125 4.33 -12.50 14.62
N CYS A 126 5.48 -13.17 14.47
CA CYS A 126 5.67 -14.20 13.46
C CYS A 126 5.50 -15.56 14.12
N ALA A 127 4.67 -16.41 13.54
CA ALA A 127 4.46 -17.78 14.02
C ALA A 127 4.74 -18.79 12.91
N VAL A 128 5.38 -19.90 13.28
CA VAL A 128 5.63 -21.05 12.41
C VAL A 128 4.75 -22.20 12.89
N MET A 129 3.98 -22.77 11.98
CA MET A 129 3.00 -23.81 12.27
C MET A 129 3.20 -25.02 11.35
N ASP A 130 3.09 -26.22 11.89
CA ASP A 130 2.95 -27.44 11.10
C ASP A 130 1.54 -27.52 10.49
N TRP A 131 1.49 -27.69 9.18
CA TRP A 131 0.21 -27.68 8.45
C TRP A 131 -0.67 -28.89 8.74
N HIS A 132 -0.06 -30.06 8.98
CA HIS A 132 -0.79 -31.29 9.29
C HIS A 132 -1.40 -31.26 10.68
N SER A 133 -0.58 -31.08 11.70
CA SER A 133 -1.03 -31.13 13.11
C SER A 133 -1.66 -29.82 13.62
N ARG A 134 -1.48 -28.74 12.90
CA ARG A 134 -1.88 -27.37 13.30
C ARG A 134 -1.16 -26.85 14.55
N LYS A 135 -0.11 -27.52 14.97
CA LYS A 135 0.70 -27.13 16.12
C LYS A 135 1.58 -25.94 15.75
N VAL A 136 1.61 -24.93 16.60
CA VAL A 136 2.60 -23.85 16.52
C VAL A 136 3.93 -24.40 17.03
N LEU A 137 4.93 -24.45 16.17
CA LEU A 137 6.23 -25.03 16.43
C LEU A 137 7.21 -23.99 16.99
N GLY A 138 7.12 -22.76 16.50
CA GLY A 138 7.93 -21.66 16.97
C GLY A 138 7.28 -20.31 16.71
N TRP A 139 7.72 -19.31 17.43
CA TRP A 139 7.22 -17.94 17.27
C TRP A 139 8.26 -16.92 17.75
N ALA A 140 8.13 -15.69 17.29
CA ALA A 140 8.91 -14.57 17.76
C ALA A 140 8.04 -13.29 17.77
N LEU A 141 8.34 -12.39 18.70
CA LEU A 141 7.68 -11.10 18.83
C LEU A 141 8.70 -9.97 18.64
N SER A 142 8.31 -8.90 17.98
CA SER A 142 9.15 -7.71 17.78
C SER A 142 8.29 -6.44 17.68
N ASN A 143 8.90 -5.29 17.94
CA ASN A 143 8.33 -3.98 17.64
C ASN A 143 8.65 -3.49 16.21
N THR A 144 9.47 -4.24 15.47
CA THR A 144 9.82 -3.98 14.08
C THR A 144 9.48 -5.19 13.21
N MET A 145 9.04 -4.94 11.97
CA MET A 145 8.66 -5.97 11.00
C MET A 145 9.82 -6.24 10.03
N GLU A 146 10.93 -6.74 10.57
CA GLU A 146 12.14 -7.05 9.82
C GLU A 146 12.28 -8.55 9.53
N THR A 147 13.12 -8.93 8.56
CA THR A 147 13.43 -10.34 8.23
C THR A 147 13.93 -11.12 9.45
N GLY A 148 14.70 -10.48 10.32
CA GLY A 148 15.19 -11.08 11.55
C GLY A 148 14.10 -11.60 12.51
N LEU A 149 12.88 -11.02 12.47
CA LEU A 149 11.74 -11.55 13.22
C LEU A 149 11.36 -12.94 12.72
N CYS A 150 11.26 -13.12 11.40
CA CYS A 150 10.90 -14.40 10.77
C CYS A 150 11.97 -15.46 11.00
N LEU A 151 13.24 -15.06 10.88
CA LEU A 151 14.39 -15.97 11.14
C LEU A 151 14.41 -16.46 12.59
N ARG A 152 14.12 -15.61 13.58
CA ARG A 152 14.00 -16.03 14.98
C ARG A 152 12.86 -17.02 15.20
N ALA A 153 11.68 -16.78 14.57
CA ALA A 153 10.56 -17.71 14.66
C ALA A 153 10.89 -19.07 14.03
N LEU A 154 11.56 -19.09 12.88
CA LEU A 154 12.00 -20.30 12.20
C LEU A 154 13.04 -21.08 13.04
N ASN A 155 14.08 -20.40 13.54
CA ASN A 155 15.07 -21.03 14.40
C ASN A 155 14.43 -21.63 15.66
N HIS A 156 13.52 -20.89 16.30
CA HIS A 156 12.77 -21.39 17.46
C HIS A 156 11.95 -22.65 17.11
N ALA A 157 11.35 -22.72 15.92
CA ALA A 157 10.63 -23.92 15.47
C ALA A 157 11.58 -25.11 15.27
N ILE A 158 12.74 -24.90 14.63
CA ILE A 158 13.74 -25.95 14.42
C ILE A 158 14.32 -26.41 15.75
N ASP A 159 14.65 -25.52 16.67
CA ASP A 159 15.18 -25.86 18.01
C ASP A 159 14.17 -26.68 18.82
N ASN A 160 12.88 -26.38 18.71
CA ASN A 160 11.83 -27.11 19.42
C ASN A 160 11.52 -28.50 18.86
N THR A 161 11.70 -28.67 17.55
CA THR A 161 11.35 -29.95 16.87
C THR A 161 12.56 -30.82 16.59
N GLY A 162 13.75 -30.23 16.46
CA GLY A 162 14.97 -30.90 16.05
C GLY A 162 15.01 -31.33 14.58
N VAL A 163 14.00 -30.91 13.79
CA VAL A 163 13.87 -31.24 12.36
C VAL A 163 13.55 -30.02 11.52
N ALA A 164 13.74 -30.13 10.22
CA ALA A 164 13.29 -29.14 9.24
C ALA A 164 12.15 -29.73 8.40
N PRO A 165 11.24 -28.92 7.88
CA PRO A 165 10.14 -29.40 7.03
C PRO A 165 10.67 -29.77 5.64
N GLU A 166 9.91 -30.59 4.91
CA GLU A 166 10.17 -30.88 3.51
C GLU A 166 9.81 -29.68 2.63
N ILE A 167 8.74 -28.98 2.97
CA ILE A 167 8.26 -27.78 2.27
C ILE A 167 7.98 -26.70 3.31
N PHE A 168 8.51 -25.51 3.05
CA PHE A 168 8.16 -24.31 3.81
C PHE A 168 7.31 -23.39 2.96
N ASN A 169 6.13 -23.03 3.42
CA ASN A 169 5.17 -22.20 2.70
C ASN A 169 4.93 -20.87 3.41
N THR A 170 5.13 -19.77 2.69
CA THR A 170 4.84 -18.41 3.16
C THR A 170 4.09 -17.63 2.09
N ASP A 171 3.59 -16.46 2.44
CA ASP A 171 3.20 -15.47 1.44
C ASP A 171 4.44 -14.85 0.75
N GLN A 172 4.21 -13.96 -0.19
CA GLN A 172 5.27 -13.22 -0.89
C GLN A 172 5.61 -11.88 -0.20
N GLY A 173 5.49 -11.82 1.12
CA GLY A 173 5.91 -10.67 1.91
C GLY A 173 7.41 -10.38 1.74
N CYS A 174 7.80 -9.11 1.83
CA CYS A 174 9.19 -8.70 1.63
C CYS A 174 10.17 -9.36 2.61
N GLN A 175 9.71 -9.78 3.78
CA GLN A 175 10.50 -10.51 4.77
C GLN A 175 10.87 -11.92 4.29
N PHE A 176 9.90 -12.62 3.69
CA PHE A 176 10.05 -14.00 3.21
C PHE A 176 10.69 -14.10 1.83
N THR A 177 10.90 -12.97 1.19
CA THR A 177 11.52 -12.88 -0.13
C THR A 177 12.90 -12.23 -0.08
N SER A 178 13.39 -11.88 1.11
CA SER A 178 14.72 -11.31 1.32
C SER A 178 15.83 -12.35 1.08
N ALA A 179 17.02 -11.89 0.70
CA ALA A 179 18.19 -12.77 0.52
C ALA A 179 18.51 -13.57 1.79
N GLU A 180 18.49 -12.91 2.94
CA GLU A 180 18.76 -13.54 4.25
C GLU A 180 17.82 -14.71 4.57
N TRP A 181 16.53 -14.59 4.17
CA TRP A 181 15.56 -15.65 4.36
C TRP A 181 15.79 -16.82 3.40
N ILE A 182 16.12 -16.53 2.13
CA ILE A 182 16.29 -17.54 1.09
C ILE A 182 17.57 -18.36 1.31
N GLU A 183 18.62 -17.77 1.87
CA GLU A 183 19.89 -18.42 2.18
C GLU A 183 19.82 -19.30 3.44
N ARG A 184 18.81 -19.17 4.28
CA ARG A 184 18.58 -19.95 5.49
C ARG A 184 17.89 -21.27 5.22
#